data_73462e13cf34f9c383f525d0c15fe2e3
#
_entry.id   73462e13cf34f9c383f525d0c15fe2e3
#
_cell.length_a   1.000
_cell.length_b   1.000
_cell.length_c   1.000
_cell.angle_alpha   90.00
_cell.angle_beta   90.00
_cell.angle_gamma   90.00
#
_symmetry.space_group_name_H-M   'P 1'
#
loop_
_entity.id
_entity.type
_entity.pdbx_description
1 polymer ?
#
loop_
_entity_poly.entity_id
_entity_poly.type
_entity_poly.pdbx_seq_one_letter_code
_entity_poly.pdbx_strand_id
1 'polypeptide(L)'
;MSIIHLKNKTIKYYDSMGHPNFAVLETLENYLKEESLDKKKVPFDTSDWTLECVRDCPQQRNGSDCGVFSCQFAEFVSRDSAISFEQQHMPYFRRKMIFEIARGKLM
;
A
#
# COMPACT_ATOMS: atom_id res chain seq x y z
N MET A 1 -1.02 1.24 -5.36
CA MET A 1 -0.54 0.19 -4.44
C MET A 1 -1.67 -0.27 -3.55
N SER A 2 -1.74 -1.55 -3.27
CA SER A 2 -2.76 -2.12 -2.38
C SER A 2 -2.08 -2.78 -1.19
N ILE A 3 -2.69 -2.63 -0.01
CA ILE A 3 -2.17 -3.23 1.22
C ILE A 3 -3.27 -4.04 1.89
N ILE A 4 -2.96 -5.32 2.16
CA ILE A 4 -3.80 -6.21 2.95
C ILE A 4 -3.25 -6.19 4.36
N HIS A 5 -4.04 -5.69 5.31
CA HIS A 5 -3.65 -5.58 6.71
C HIS A 5 -4.41 -6.60 7.52
N LEU A 6 -3.79 -7.76 7.77
CA LEU A 6 -4.47 -8.90 8.39
C LEU A 6 -4.94 -8.60 9.82
N LYS A 7 -4.12 -7.91 10.60
CA LYS A 7 -4.44 -7.58 11.98
C LYS A 7 -5.65 -6.65 12.09
N ASN A 8 -5.73 -5.65 11.23
CA ASN A 8 -6.81 -4.66 11.24
C ASN A 8 -8.00 -5.09 10.37
N LYS A 9 -7.87 -6.20 9.64
CA LYS A 9 -8.90 -6.72 8.73
C LYS A 9 -9.31 -5.67 7.70
N THR A 10 -8.32 -5.08 7.03
CA THR A 10 -8.55 -4.07 6.01
C THR A 10 -7.78 -4.38 4.74
N ILE A 11 -8.37 -4.01 3.60
CA ILE A 11 -7.70 -3.96 2.31
C ILE A 11 -7.81 -2.52 1.83
N LYS A 12 -6.67 -1.84 1.68
CA LYS A 12 -6.64 -0.44 1.29
C LYS A 12 -5.88 -0.25 -0.01
N TYR A 13 -6.38 0.64 -0.84
CA TYR A 13 -5.77 1.01 -2.11
C TYR A 13 -5.26 2.45 -2.05
N TYR A 14 -3.98 2.62 -2.36
CA TYR A 14 -3.29 3.91 -2.37
C TYR A 14 -2.86 4.23 -3.79
N ASP A 15 -3.25 5.38 -4.31
CA ASP A 15 -2.85 5.83 -5.64
C ASP A 15 -2.40 7.29 -5.58
N SER A 16 -1.12 7.53 -5.90
CA SER A 16 -0.56 8.88 -5.93
C SER A 16 -1.15 9.76 -7.05
N MET A 17 -1.85 9.15 -8.02
CA MET A 17 -2.59 9.87 -9.05
C MET A 17 -4.03 10.19 -8.63
N GLY A 18 -4.48 9.66 -7.50
CA GLY A 18 -5.80 9.95 -6.95
C GLY A 18 -6.97 9.19 -7.54
N HIS A 19 -6.72 8.12 -8.29
CA HIS A 19 -7.77 7.34 -8.95
C HIS A 19 -8.22 6.17 -8.09
N PRO A 20 -9.51 6.08 -7.71
CA PRO A 20 -10.00 4.91 -6.97
C PRO A 20 -10.04 3.67 -7.85
N ASN A 21 -9.87 2.50 -7.24
CA ASN A 21 -9.91 1.23 -7.97
C ASN A 21 -10.48 0.14 -7.06
N PHE A 22 -11.81 0.12 -6.93
CA PHE A 22 -12.49 -0.88 -6.12
C PHE A 22 -12.44 -2.28 -6.72
N ALA A 23 -12.25 -2.39 -8.04
CA ALA A 23 -12.11 -3.69 -8.69
C ALA A 23 -10.90 -4.46 -8.17
N VAL A 24 -9.79 -3.78 -7.91
CA VAL A 24 -8.60 -4.40 -7.31
C VAL A 24 -8.90 -4.90 -5.90
N LEU A 25 -9.62 -4.10 -5.11
CA LEU A 25 -9.98 -4.48 -3.74
C LEU A 25 -10.84 -5.75 -3.72
N GLU A 26 -11.83 -5.82 -4.59
CA GLU A 26 -12.69 -7.00 -4.70
C GLU A 26 -11.90 -8.24 -5.15
N THR A 27 -10.99 -8.07 -6.10
CA THR A 27 -10.12 -9.15 -6.58
C THR A 27 -9.25 -9.68 -5.45
N LEU A 28 -8.68 -8.81 -4.65
CA LEU A 28 -7.85 -9.22 -3.50
C LEU A 28 -8.68 -9.93 -2.43
N GLU A 29 -9.89 -9.46 -2.17
CA GLU A 29 -10.78 -10.13 -1.23
C GLU A 29 -11.10 -11.55 -1.70
N ASN A 30 -11.43 -11.72 -2.98
CA ASN A 30 -11.70 -13.04 -3.56
C ASN A 30 -10.46 -13.93 -3.51
N TYR A 31 -9.28 -13.37 -3.76
CA TYR A 31 -8.02 -14.11 -3.64
C TYR A 31 -7.83 -14.67 -2.23
N LEU A 32 -8.08 -13.86 -1.20
CA LEU A 32 -7.96 -14.32 0.18
C LEU A 32 -8.90 -15.46 0.49
N LYS A 33 -10.14 -15.38 0.00
CA LYS A 33 -11.13 -16.45 0.19
C LYS A 33 -10.70 -17.74 -0.47
N GLU A 34 -10.25 -17.66 -1.73
CA GLU A 34 -9.84 -18.84 -2.50
C GLU A 34 -8.57 -19.47 -1.92
N GLU A 35 -7.59 -18.64 -1.56
CA GLU A 35 -6.32 -19.11 -1.02
C GLU A 35 -6.51 -19.80 0.33
N SER A 36 -7.35 -19.26 1.19
CA SER A 36 -7.64 -19.86 2.49
C SER A 36 -8.35 -21.21 2.34
N LEU A 37 -9.29 -21.29 1.41
CA LEU A 37 -10.01 -22.53 1.16
C LEU A 37 -9.07 -23.59 0.58
N ASP A 38 -8.18 -23.23 -0.34
CA ASP A 38 -7.25 -24.15 -0.99
C ASP A 38 -6.15 -24.62 -0.03
N LYS A 39 -5.51 -23.71 0.70
CA LYS A 39 -4.32 -24.04 1.51
C LYS A 39 -4.67 -24.49 2.93
N LYS A 40 -5.66 -23.89 3.56
CA LYS A 40 -6.05 -24.20 4.95
C LYS A 40 -7.29 -25.04 5.05
N LYS A 41 -7.98 -25.28 3.94
CA LYS A 41 -9.24 -26.04 3.89
C LYS A 41 -10.34 -25.44 4.77
N VAL A 42 -10.25 -24.12 5.05
CA VAL A 42 -11.22 -23.41 5.89
C VAL A 42 -11.72 -22.17 5.12
N PRO A 43 -13.03 -21.93 5.06
CA PRO A 43 -13.55 -20.71 4.46
C PRO A 43 -13.01 -19.49 5.18
N PHE A 44 -12.66 -18.45 4.41
CA PHE A 44 -12.17 -17.19 4.96
C PHE A 44 -13.33 -16.20 5.02
N ASP A 45 -13.69 -15.80 6.24
CA ASP A 45 -14.80 -14.86 6.45
C ASP A 45 -14.30 -13.43 6.35
N THR A 46 -14.82 -12.68 5.38
CA THR A 46 -14.46 -11.27 5.18
C THR A 46 -15.59 -10.32 5.56
N SER A 47 -16.64 -10.83 6.24
CA SER A 47 -17.80 -10.01 6.58
C SER A 47 -17.47 -8.81 7.47
N ASP A 48 -16.43 -8.92 8.30
CA ASP A 48 -15.97 -7.84 9.18
C ASP A 48 -14.75 -7.07 8.62
N TRP A 49 -14.38 -7.33 7.36
CA TRP A 49 -13.29 -6.62 6.70
C TRP A 49 -13.78 -5.34 6.04
N THR A 50 -12.91 -4.34 5.98
CA THR A 50 -13.16 -3.07 5.32
C THR A 50 -12.30 -2.95 4.06
N LEU A 51 -12.94 -2.60 2.93
CA LEU A 51 -12.26 -2.31 1.67
C LEU A 51 -12.32 -0.81 1.44
N GLU A 52 -11.17 -0.16 1.26
CA GLU A 52 -11.11 1.29 1.15
C GLU A 52 -10.12 1.74 0.09
N CYS A 53 -10.55 2.70 -0.74
CA CYS A 53 -9.64 3.49 -1.57
C CYS A 53 -9.28 4.73 -0.77
N VAL A 54 -8.03 4.82 -0.34
CA VAL A 54 -7.57 5.91 0.53
C VAL A 54 -7.52 7.21 -0.26
N ARG A 55 -8.26 8.23 0.18
CA ARG A 55 -8.36 9.51 -0.51
C ARG A 55 -7.41 10.57 0.04
N ASP A 56 -7.04 10.45 1.31
CA ASP A 56 -6.20 11.43 2.01
C ASP A 56 -4.70 11.12 1.88
N CYS A 57 -4.32 10.29 0.91
CA CYS A 57 -2.91 10.00 0.70
C CYS A 57 -2.24 11.11 -0.13
N PRO A 58 -0.92 11.31 0.04
CA PRO A 58 -0.18 12.25 -0.78
C PRO A 58 -0.28 11.94 -2.25
N GLN A 59 -0.37 12.96 -3.09
CA GLN A 59 -0.49 12.80 -4.54
C GLN A 59 0.70 13.41 -5.26
N GLN A 60 1.16 12.71 -6.30
CA GLN A 60 2.25 13.20 -7.13
C GLN A 60 1.77 14.30 -8.07
N ARG A 61 2.69 15.21 -8.42
CA ARG A 61 2.43 16.33 -9.33
C ARG A 61 3.08 16.14 -10.69
N ASN A 62 3.75 15.02 -10.91
CA ASN A 62 4.39 14.68 -12.18
C ASN A 62 4.07 13.23 -12.54
N GLY A 63 4.54 12.79 -13.71
CA GLY A 63 4.29 11.43 -14.17
C GLY A 63 5.39 10.43 -13.82
N SER A 64 6.43 10.84 -13.07
CA SER A 64 7.64 10.01 -12.89
C SER A 64 7.87 9.51 -11.46
N ASP A 65 7.20 10.06 -10.46
CA ASP A 65 7.45 9.71 -9.06
C ASP A 65 6.55 8.62 -8.49
N CYS A 66 5.71 7.97 -9.32
CA CYS A 66 4.77 6.96 -8.84
C CYS A 66 5.46 5.80 -8.11
N GLY A 67 6.64 5.36 -8.59
CA GLY A 67 7.39 4.31 -7.94
C GLY A 67 7.87 4.71 -6.56
N VAL A 68 8.36 5.94 -6.41
CA VAL A 68 8.81 6.46 -5.11
C VAL A 68 7.63 6.58 -4.16
N PHE A 69 6.48 7.08 -4.62
CA PHE A 69 5.28 7.15 -3.81
C PHE A 69 4.85 5.76 -3.32
N SER A 70 4.82 4.76 -4.20
CA SER A 70 4.45 3.39 -3.83
C SER A 70 5.39 2.83 -2.77
N CYS A 71 6.70 3.00 -2.93
CA CYS A 71 7.68 2.53 -1.95
C CYS A 71 7.51 3.24 -0.61
N GLN A 72 7.24 4.55 -0.61
CA GLN A 72 7.08 5.30 0.63
C GLN A 72 5.75 4.99 1.31
N PHE A 73 4.67 4.75 0.56
CA PHE A 73 3.42 4.26 1.15
C PHE A 73 3.66 2.95 1.90
N ALA A 74 4.36 2.00 1.27
CA ALA A 74 4.66 0.71 1.88
C ALA A 74 5.53 0.88 3.13
N GLU A 75 6.55 1.75 3.08
CA GLU A 75 7.46 1.98 4.19
C GLU A 75 6.73 2.60 5.39
N PHE A 76 5.96 3.66 5.18
CA PHE A 76 5.21 4.31 6.26
C PHE A 76 4.17 3.36 6.88
N VAL A 77 3.43 2.64 6.06
CA VAL A 77 2.42 1.70 6.54
C VAL A 77 3.06 0.53 7.29
N SER A 78 4.20 0.02 6.80
CA SER A 78 4.86 -1.14 7.44
C SER A 78 5.36 -0.85 8.85
N ARG A 79 5.67 0.42 9.17
CA ARG A 79 6.06 0.81 10.53
C ARG A 79 4.95 1.47 11.32
N ASP A 80 3.70 1.29 10.88
CA ASP A 80 2.50 1.87 11.52
C ASP A 80 2.56 3.38 11.70
N SER A 81 3.23 4.08 10.79
CA SER A 81 3.34 5.53 10.84
C SER A 81 2.27 6.19 9.99
N ALA A 82 1.77 7.33 10.43
CA ALA A 82 0.86 8.13 9.61
C ALA A 82 1.60 8.60 8.35
N ILE A 83 0.91 8.57 7.21
CA ILE A 83 1.50 9.01 5.95
C ILE A 83 1.56 10.54 5.95
N SER A 84 2.76 11.09 6.11
CA SER A 84 2.98 12.52 6.33
C SER A 84 3.90 13.18 5.31
N PHE A 85 4.25 12.49 4.23
CA PHE A 85 5.09 13.05 3.20
C PHE A 85 4.26 13.67 2.07
N GLU A 86 4.92 14.50 1.24
CA GLU A 86 4.29 15.18 0.11
C GLU A 86 5.23 15.11 -1.11
N GLN A 87 4.74 15.59 -2.26
CA GLN A 87 5.52 15.64 -3.50
C GLN A 87 6.88 16.35 -3.32
N GLN A 88 6.91 17.41 -2.52
CA GLN A 88 8.15 18.18 -2.29
C GLN A 88 9.25 17.36 -1.62
N HIS A 89 8.92 16.24 -0.99
CA HIS A 89 9.88 15.37 -0.31
C HIS A 89 10.51 14.32 -1.25
N MET A 90 10.02 14.19 -2.48
CA MET A 90 10.47 13.14 -3.40
C MET A 90 11.97 13.18 -3.70
N PRO A 91 12.61 14.35 -3.95
CA PRO A 91 14.05 14.37 -4.15
C PRO A 91 14.84 13.82 -2.95
N TYR A 92 14.37 14.10 -1.74
CA TYR A 92 14.97 13.56 -0.52
C TYR A 92 14.84 12.05 -0.45
N PHE A 93 13.63 11.52 -0.72
CA PHE A 93 13.41 10.08 -0.69
C PHE A 93 14.23 9.33 -1.73
N ARG A 94 14.40 9.90 -2.92
CA ARG A 94 15.25 9.30 -3.95
C ARG A 94 16.70 9.17 -3.49
N ARG A 95 17.24 10.20 -2.85
CA ARG A 95 18.58 10.16 -2.28
C ARG A 95 18.69 9.16 -1.15
N LYS A 96 17.69 9.14 -0.25
CA LYS A 96 17.66 8.21 0.86
C LYS A 96 17.65 6.77 0.37
N MET A 97 16.84 6.47 -0.65
CA MET A 97 16.77 5.13 -1.24
C MET A 97 18.12 4.69 -1.84
N ILE A 98 18.84 5.61 -2.48
CA ILE A 98 20.17 5.30 -3.00
C ILE A 98 21.09 4.85 -1.86
N PHE A 99 21.11 5.56 -0.75
CA PHE A 99 21.90 5.18 0.41
C PHE A 99 21.44 3.87 1.02
N GLU A 100 20.13 3.66 1.13
CA GLU A 100 19.58 2.44 1.67
C GLU A 100 19.96 1.22 0.83
N ILE A 101 19.87 1.33 -0.49
CA ILE A 101 20.26 0.26 -1.41
C ILE A 101 21.76 -0.01 -1.30
N ALA A 102 22.58 1.02 -1.28
CA ALA A 102 24.04 0.88 -1.18
C ALA A 102 24.47 0.23 0.13
N ARG A 103 23.75 0.50 1.22
CA ARG A 103 24.05 -0.07 2.54
C ARG A 103 23.38 -1.41 2.79
N GLY A 104 22.36 -1.75 2.00
CA GLY A 104 21.61 -3.00 2.16
C GLY A 104 20.67 -3.01 3.35
N LYS A 105 20.28 -1.83 3.87
CA LYS A 105 19.30 -1.73 4.97
C LYS A 105 18.56 -0.40 4.94
N LEU A 106 17.34 -0.38 5.49
CA LEU A 106 16.55 0.83 5.65
C LEU A 106 17.11 1.73 6.74
N MET A 107 17.01 3.01 6.51
CA MET A 107 17.46 4.01 7.48
C MET A 107 16.28 4.68 8.17
#